data_9facf7b96f5576093e2970cb7e97f727
#
_entry.id   9facf7b96f5576093e2970cb7e97f727
#
_cell.length_a   1.000
_cell.length_b   1.000
_cell.length_c   1.000
_cell.angle_alpha   90.00
_cell.angle_beta   90.00
_cell.angle_gamma   90.00
#
_symmetry.space_group_name_H-M   'P 1'
#
loop_
_entity.id
_entity.type
_entity.pdbx_description
1 polymer ?
#
loop_
_entity_poly.entity_id
_entity_poly.type
_entity_poly.pdbx_seq_one_letter_code
_entity_poly.pdbx_strand_id
1 'polypeptide(L)'
;GLCDIFKTTKDPERIIQQLSFLHGRKINPQTTLLILDEIQECNEALNSLKYFCEEAPEYAVACAGSLLGIYLNHIGNSFPVGKVNHMSMYPLTFTEFLNTKDPAMYQYMCSVKEIAPLPQIFFDKLREAFIAYSICGGMPDPASLMVDFNDMQKVDSSLRDILNDYALDFVKHATPTLAPRI
;
A
#
# COMPACT_ATOMS: atom_id res chain seq x y z
N GLY A 1 -5.25 -15.15 -19.08
CA GLY A 1 -4.99 -14.56 -17.75
C GLY A 1 -6.11 -13.61 -17.34
N LEU A 2 -6.09 -13.08 -16.11
CA LEU A 2 -7.13 -12.14 -15.64
C LEU A 2 -7.28 -10.91 -16.54
N CYS A 3 -6.18 -10.42 -17.11
CA CYS A 3 -6.22 -9.30 -18.06
C CYS A 3 -7.06 -9.57 -19.31
N ASP A 4 -7.23 -10.82 -19.71
CA ASP A 4 -8.02 -11.16 -20.90
C ASP A 4 -9.51 -10.85 -20.72
N ILE A 5 -10.01 -10.85 -19.48
CA ILE A 5 -11.38 -10.41 -19.17
C ILE A 5 -11.56 -8.95 -19.60
N PHE A 6 -10.63 -8.07 -19.22
CA PHE A 6 -10.69 -6.64 -19.52
C PHE A 6 -10.43 -6.32 -20.99
N LYS A 7 -9.75 -7.23 -21.74
CA LYS A 7 -9.57 -7.11 -23.19
C LYS A 7 -10.85 -7.45 -23.96
N THR A 8 -11.66 -8.37 -23.44
CA THR A 8 -12.86 -8.84 -24.14
C THR A 8 -14.05 -7.90 -23.97
N THR A 9 -14.12 -7.18 -22.86
CA THR A 9 -15.23 -6.27 -22.59
C THR A 9 -14.79 -5.12 -21.67
N LYS A 10 -15.44 -3.97 -21.80
CA LYS A 10 -15.34 -2.82 -20.89
C LYS A 10 -16.58 -2.66 -20.01
N ASP A 11 -17.61 -3.47 -20.26
CA ASP A 11 -18.86 -3.49 -19.52
C ASP A 11 -18.60 -4.04 -18.10
N PRO A 12 -18.82 -3.22 -17.04
CA PRO A 12 -18.54 -3.62 -15.66
C PRO A 12 -19.34 -4.85 -15.22
N GLU A 13 -20.60 -4.98 -15.64
CA GLU A 13 -21.43 -6.11 -15.24
C GLU A 13 -20.88 -7.42 -15.78
N ARG A 14 -20.44 -7.43 -17.04
CA ARG A 14 -19.80 -8.60 -17.66
C ARG A 14 -18.46 -8.92 -17.01
N ILE A 15 -17.65 -7.90 -16.66
CA ILE A 15 -16.39 -8.09 -15.94
C ILE A 15 -16.68 -8.76 -14.59
N ILE A 16 -17.62 -8.20 -13.80
CA ILE A 16 -18.03 -8.74 -12.51
C ILE A 16 -18.55 -10.18 -12.63
N GLN A 17 -19.35 -10.47 -13.65
CA GLN A 17 -19.87 -11.82 -13.88
C GLN A 17 -18.74 -12.82 -14.14
N GLN A 18 -17.75 -12.45 -15.00
CA GLN A 18 -16.61 -13.31 -15.32
C GLN A 18 -15.70 -13.50 -14.10
N LEU A 19 -15.43 -12.45 -13.35
CA LEU A 19 -14.65 -12.53 -12.10
C LEU A 19 -15.36 -13.39 -11.06
N SER A 20 -16.68 -13.24 -10.91
CA SER A 20 -17.50 -14.06 -10.00
C SER A 20 -17.42 -15.54 -10.37
N PHE A 21 -17.47 -15.84 -11.65
CA PHE A 21 -17.35 -17.22 -12.15
C PHE A 21 -15.97 -17.82 -11.87
N LEU A 22 -14.89 -17.05 -12.14
CA LEU A 22 -13.52 -17.52 -11.91
C LEU A 22 -13.22 -17.78 -10.42
N HIS A 23 -13.73 -16.93 -9.55
CA HIS A 23 -13.50 -17.07 -8.09
C HIS A 23 -14.52 -17.99 -7.41
N GLY A 24 -15.53 -18.50 -8.14
CA GLY A 24 -16.57 -19.35 -7.58
C GLY A 24 -17.43 -18.66 -6.51
N ARG A 25 -17.44 -17.32 -6.49
CA ARG A 25 -18.18 -16.50 -5.53
C ARG A 25 -18.88 -15.34 -6.22
N LYS A 26 -20.11 -15.07 -5.81
CA LYS A 26 -20.83 -13.88 -6.28
C LYS A 26 -20.21 -12.62 -5.68
N ILE A 27 -19.82 -11.69 -6.54
CA ILE A 27 -19.38 -10.36 -6.13
C ILE A 27 -20.63 -9.53 -5.83
N ASN A 28 -20.73 -9.08 -4.58
CA ASN A 28 -21.86 -8.24 -4.12
C ASN A 28 -21.33 -6.82 -3.86
N PRO A 29 -21.90 -5.78 -4.48
CA PRO A 29 -21.44 -4.41 -4.34
C PRO A 29 -21.46 -3.88 -2.89
N GLN A 30 -22.35 -4.43 -2.04
CA GLN A 30 -22.48 -3.96 -0.65
C GLN A 30 -21.47 -4.61 0.31
N THR A 31 -20.88 -5.75 -0.05
CA THR A 31 -20.03 -6.54 0.87
C THR A 31 -18.69 -6.93 0.28
N THR A 32 -18.42 -6.57 -0.97
CA THR A 32 -17.19 -6.96 -1.68
C THR A 32 -16.44 -5.72 -2.14
N LEU A 33 -15.15 -5.64 -1.81
CA LEU A 33 -14.20 -4.72 -2.41
C LEU A 33 -13.42 -5.47 -3.50
N LEU A 34 -13.44 -4.94 -4.71
CA LEU A 34 -12.62 -5.43 -5.81
C LEU A 34 -11.25 -4.74 -5.74
N ILE A 35 -10.19 -5.52 -5.58
CA ILE A 35 -8.81 -5.01 -5.56
C ILE A 35 -8.12 -5.47 -6.84
N LEU A 36 -7.65 -4.51 -7.65
CA LEU A 36 -6.84 -4.74 -8.84
C LEU A 36 -5.40 -4.34 -8.52
N ASP A 37 -4.60 -5.34 -8.18
CA ASP A 37 -3.19 -5.13 -7.85
C ASP A 37 -2.33 -5.15 -9.13
N GLU A 38 -1.21 -4.42 -9.10
CA GLU A 38 -0.31 -4.20 -10.25
C GLU A 38 -1.06 -3.80 -11.53
N ILE A 39 -2.00 -2.87 -11.40
CA ILE A 39 -2.93 -2.50 -12.48
C ILE A 39 -2.20 -1.98 -13.73
N GLN A 40 -0.97 -1.45 -13.59
CA GLN A 40 -0.14 -1.02 -14.71
C GLN A 40 0.25 -2.16 -15.67
N GLU A 41 0.18 -3.42 -15.22
CA GLU A 41 0.41 -4.58 -16.08
C GLU A 41 -0.76 -4.87 -17.04
N CYS A 42 -1.89 -4.17 -16.85
CA CYS A 42 -3.09 -4.35 -17.68
C CYS A 42 -3.76 -3.01 -17.99
N ASN A 43 -3.40 -2.41 -19.11
CA ASN A 43 -3.97 -1.14 -19.59
C ASN A 43 -5.49 -1.19 -19.71
N GLU A 44 -6.03 -2.31 -20.13
CA GLU A 44 -7.47 -2.49 -20.31
C GLU A 44 -8.21 -2.46 -18.99
N ALA A 45 -7.61 -3.00 -17.92
CA ALA A 45 -8.15 -2.90 -16.57
C ALA A 45 -8.13 -1.45 -16.07
N LEU A 46 -7.02 -0.73 -16.28
CA LEU A 46 -6.92 0.70 -15.95
C LEU A 46 -8.01 1.52 -16.68
N ASN A 47 -8.19 1.28 -17.97
CA ASN A 47 -9.21 1.96 -18.77
C ASN A 47 -10.64 1.61 -18.33
N SER A 48 -10.87 0.41 -17.77
CA SER A 48 -12.18 -0.01 -17.29
C SER A 48 -12.67 0.77 -16.07
N LEU A 49 -11.78 1.38 -15.28
CA LEU A 49 -12.13 2.17 -14.10
C LEU A 49 -13.11 3.31 -14.41
N LYS A 50 -13.00 3.90 -15.62
CA LYS A 50 -13.95 4.91 -16.08
C LYS A 50 -15.37 4.37 -16.12
N TYR A 51 -15.54 3.19 -16.67
CA TYR A 51 -16.85 2.54 -16.84
C TYR A 51 -17.41 2.10 -15.49
N PHE A 52 -16.57 1.57 -14.59
CA PHE A 52 -17.00 1.30 -13.21
C PHE A 52 -17.52 2.55 -12.52
N CYS A 53 -16.85 3.69 -12.66
CA CYS A 53 -17.31 4.96 -12.10
C CYS A 53 -18.62 5.47 -12.71
N GLU A 54 -18.83 5.29 -14.02
CA GLU A 54 -19.96 5.88 -14.74
C GLU A 54 -21.18 4.95 -14.78
N GLU A 55 -20.99 3.64 -14.90
CA GLU A 55 -22.05 2.67 -15.21
C GLU A 55 -22.33 1.71 -14.03
N ALA A 56 -21.37 1.56 -13.07
CA ALA A 56 -21.51 0.64 -11.96
C ALA A 56 -20.91 1.23 -10.66
N PRO A 57 -21.30 2.45 -10.26
CA PRO A 57 -20.72 3.16 -9.12
C PRO A 57 -20.97 2.48 -7.76
N GLU A 58 -21.89 1.52 -7.71
CA GLU A 58 -22.18 0.73 -6.52
C GLU A 58 -21.08 -0.27 -6.17
N TYR A 59 -20.19 -0.64 -7.12
CA TYR A 59 -19.07 -1.52 -6.85
C TYR A 59 -17.87 -0.72 -6.34
N ALA A 60 -17.42 -1.06 -5.14
CA ALA A 60 -16.17 -0.51 -4.60
C ALA A 60 -14.97 -1.15 -5.30
N VAL A 61 -14.17 -0.34 -6.00
CA VAL A 61 -12.96 -0.78 -6.71
C VAL A 61 -11.77 0.00 -6.17
N ALA A 62 -10.73 -0.71 -5.75
CA ALA A 62 -9.43 -0.15 -5.40
C ALA A 62 -8.36 -0.71 -6.34
N CYS A 63 -7.39 0.12 -6.69
CA CYS A 63 -6.29 -0.27 -7.56
C CYS A 63 -4.98 0.09 -6.90
N ALA A 64 -4.00 -0.79 -7.02
CA ALA A 64 -2.64 -0.55 -6.57
C ALA A 64 -1.64 -0.80 -7.70
N GLY A 65 -0.48 -0.16 -7.60
CA GLY A 65 0.63 -0.34 -8.53
C GLY A 65 1.86 0.42 -8.08
N SER A 66 2.99 -0.26 -8.01
CA SER A 66 4.25 0.29 -7.48
C SER A 66 4.82 1.43 -8.33
N LEU A 67 4.57 1.42 -9.64
CA LEU A 67 5.05 2.40 -10.62
C LEU A 67 3.92 3.24 -11.23
N LEU A 68 2.74 3.23 -10.63
CA LEU A 68 1.55 3.84 -11.21
C LEU A 68 1.76 5.32 -11.54
N GLY A 69 2.43 6.09 -10.67
CA GLY A 69 2.73 7.50 -10.90
C GLY A 69 3.65 7.75 -12.10
N ILE A 70 4.63 6.89 -12.33
CA ILE A 70 5.53 6.96 -13.50
C ILE A 70 4.78 6.54 -14.76
N TYR A 71 4.03 5.44 -14.66
CA TYR A 71 3.26 4.89 -15.76
C TYR A 71 2.21 5.88 -16.30
N LEU A 72 1.54 6.61 -15.41
CA LEU A 72 0.53 7.61 -15.78
C LEU A 72 1.12 8.82 -16.51
N ASN A 73 2.42 9.09 -16.32
CA ASN A 73 3.13 10.18 -17.00
C ASN A 73 3.65 9.79 -18.40
N HIS A 74 3.58 8.51 -18.81
CA HIS A 74 3.96 8.11 -20.15
C HIS A 74 2.89 8.47 -21.18
N ILE A 75 3.34 9.15 -22.25
CA ILE A 75 2.50 9.60 -23.36
C ILE A 75 1.82 8.40 -24.04
N GLY A 76 0.51 8.39 -24.04
CA GLY A 76 -0.29 7.37 -24.74
C GLY A 76 -1.21 6.51 -23.85
N ASN A 77 -1.05 6.57 -22.54
CA ASN A 77 -1.96 5.87 -21.63
C ASN A 77 -3.16 6.76 -21.29
N SER A 78 -4.35 6.32 -21.66
CA SER A 78 -5.59 7.00 -21.31
C SER A 78 -5.93 6.75 -19.85
N PHE A 79 -5.54 7.68 -18.98
CA PHE A 79 -5.94 7.63 -17.58
C PHE A 79 -7.35 8.20 -17.38
N PRO A 80 -8.22 7.61 -16.58
CA PRO A 80 -9.59 8.10 -16.35
C PRO A 80 -9.60 9.33 -15.43
N VAL A 81 -9.14 10.47 -15.96
CA VAL A 81 -9.06 11.74 -15.24
C VAL A 81 -10.42 12.12 -14.67
N GLY A 82 -10.46 12.47 -13.37
CA GLY A 82 -11.69 12.86 -12.67
C GLY A 82 -12.67 11.72 -12.36
N LYS A 83 -12.28 10.45 -12.63
CA LYS A 83 -13.11 9.27 -12.37
C LYS A 83 -12.53 8.37 -11.28
N VAL A 84 -11.36 8.72 -10.75
CA VAL A 84 -10.68 7.99 -9.67
C VAL A 84 -10.17 8.99 -8.64
N ASN A 85 -10.14 8.54 -7.39
CA ASN A 85 -9.53 9.27 -6.28
C ASN A 85 -8.13 8.67 -6.02
N HIS A 86 -7.12 9.54 -5.98
CA HIS A 86 -5.76 9.11 -5.66
C HIS A 86 -5.57 9.07 -4.15
N MET A 87 -5.00 7.97 -3.69
CA MET A 87 -4.56 7.81 -2.31
C MET A 87 -3.08 7.47 -2.30
N SER A 88 -2.30 8.22 -1.51
CA SER A 88 -0.89 7.90 -1.27
C SER A 88 -0.77 7.10 0.02
N MET A 89 -0.16 5.93 -0.06
CA MET A 89 0.16 5.12 1.10
C MET A 89 1.61 5.36 1.48
N TYR A 90 1.84 5.78 2.71
CA TYR A 90 3.17 6.06 3.27
C TYR A 90 3.53 4.99 4.28
N PRO A 91 4.84 4.82 4.58
CA PRO A 91 5.25 4.05 5.74
C PRO A 91 4.59 4.55 7.02
N LEU A 92 4.42 3.68 8.01
CA LEU A 92 3.88 4.04 9.32
C LEU A 92 4.69 5.17 9.96
N THR A 93 4.00 6.14 10.50
CA THR A 93 4.62 7.19 11.32
C THR A 93 4.96 6.66 12.70
N PHE A 94 5.83 7.37 13.45
CA PHE A 94 6.09 7.02 14.85
C PHE A 94 4.82 7.00 15.69
N THR A 95 3.89 7.91 15.43
CA THR A 95 2.62 7.99 16.18
C THR A 95 1.72 6.77 15.93
N GLU A 96 1.66 6.27 14.71
CA GLU A 96 0.92 5.05 14.37
C GLU A 96 1.57 3.81 14.99
N PHE A 97 2.91 3.72 14.91
CA PHE A 97 3.68 2.67 15.57
C PHE A 97 3.46 2.69 17.10
N LEU A 98 3.55 3.87 17.72
CA LEU A 98 3.36 4.03 19.17
C LEU A 98 1.94 3.65 19.58
N ASN A 99 0.94 4.05 18.82
CA ASN A 99 -0.46 3.69 19.10
C ASN A 99 -0.69 2.18 19.08
N THR A 100 0.03 1.45 18.23
CA THR A 100 -0.06 -0.02 18.16
C THR A 100 0.73 -0.67 19.29
N LYS A 101 1.94 -0.16 19.60
CA LYS A 101 2.85 -0.73 20.60
C LYS A 101 2.42 -0.44 22.04
N ASP A 102 2.04 0.80 22.32
CA ASP A 102 1.60 1.27 23.65
C ASP A 102 0.50 2.34 23.49
N PRO A 103 -0.79 1.92 23.33
CA PRO A 103 -1.91 2.85 23.17
C PRO A 103 -2.04 3.87 24.30
N ALA A 104 -1.68 3.48 25.55
CA ALA A 104 -1.76 4.37 26.70
C ALA A 104 -0.71 5.48 26.61
N MET A 105 0.50 5.15 26.18
CA MET A 105 1.57 6.11 25.95
C MET A 105 1.25 7.06 24.78
N TYR A 106 0.65 6.53 23.71
CA TYR A 106 0.14 7.35 22.61
C TYR A 106 -0.90 8.36 23.07
N GLN A 107 -1.89 7.94 23.87
CA GLN A 107 -2.90 8.84 24.43
C GLN A 107 -2.27 9.90 25.34
N TYR A 108 -1.30 9.52 26.18
CA TYR A 108 -0.55 10.46 26.99
C TYR A 108 0.18 11.50 26.11
N MET A 109 0.91 11.07 25.10
CA MET A 109 1.61 11.95 24.16
C MET A 109 0.63 12.95 23.50
N CYS A 110 -0.53 12.48 23.04
CA CYS A 110 -1.56 13.33 22.44
C CYS A 110 -2.18 14.33 23.43
N SER A 111 -2.12 14.05 24.74
CA SER A 111 -2.63 14.95 25.80
C SER A 111 -1.69 16.10 26.14
N VAL A 112 -0.42 16.00 25.77
CA VAL A 112 0.59 17.04 26.04
C VAL A 112 0.32 18.24 25.14
N LYS A 113 -0.07 19.37 25.74
CA LYS A 113 -0.42 20.60 25.01
C LYS A 113 0.64 21.71 25.16
N GLU A 114 1.50 21.59 26.14
CA GLU A 114 2.49 22.61 26.49
C GLU A 114 3.91 22.07 26.26
N ILE A 115 4.79 22.96 25.82
CA ILE A 115 6.23 22.66 25.70
C ILE A 115 6.84 22.75 27.09
N ALA A 116 6.84 21.64 27.81
CA ALA A 116 7.41 21.50 29.13
C ALA A 116 8.21 20.18 29.25
N PRO A 117 9.18 20.08 30.16
CA PRO A 117 9.86 18.82 30.43
C PRO A 117 8.85 17.73 30.83
N LEU A 118 8.94 16.57 30.19
CA LEU A 118 8.12 15.42 30.55
C LEU A 118 8.62 14.79 31.84
N PRO A 119 7.73 14.23 32.69
CA PRO A 119 8.16 13.36 33.77
C PRO A 119 9.06 12.24 33.26
N GLN A 120 10.15 11.96 34.01
CA GLN A 120 11.21 11.04 33.52
C GLN A 120 10.70 9.69 33.05
N ILE A 121 9.73 9.11 33.76
CA ILE A 121 9.15 7.80 33.40
C ILE A 121 8.49 7.81 32.01
N PHE A 122 7.82 8.90 31.64
CA PHE A 122 7.19 9.00 30.31
C PHE A 122 8.22 9.29 29.22
N PHE A 123 9.22 10.11 29.55
CA PHE A 123 10.34 10.37 28.65
C PHE A 123 11.10 9.09 28.30
N ASP A 124 11.41 8.26 29.30
CA ASP A 124 12.15 7.02 29.09
C ASP A 124 11.36 6.04 28.22
N LYS A 125 10.05 5.88 28.46
CA LYS A 125 9.19 5.03 27.65
C LYS A 125 9.05 5.51 26.20
N LEU A 126 8.85 6.83 26.00
CA LEU A 126 8.78 7.39 24.65
C LEU A 126 10.11 7.24 23.92
N ARG A 127 11.23 7.45 24.60
CA ARG A 127 12.56 7.26 24.05
C ARG A 127 12.80 5.81 23.64
N GLU A 128 12.43 4.85 24.48
CA GLU A 128 12.52 3.41 24.16
C GLU A 128 11.69 3.07 22.92
N ALA A 129 10.43 3.50 22.87
CA ALA A 129 9.57 3.30 21.72
C ALA A 129 10.12 3.96 20.44
N PHE A 130 10.69 5.17 20.56
CA PHE A 130 11.29 5.86 19.43
C PHE A 130 12.55 5.18 18.92
N ILE A 131 13.38 4.63 19.81
CA ILE A 131 14.55 3.82 19.42
C ILE A 131 14.08 2.57 18.68
N ALA A 132 13.07 1.85 19.19
CA ALA A 132 12.52 0.68 18.53
C ALA A 132 12.00 1.01 17.11
N TYR A 133 11.24 2.12 16.98
CA TYR A 133 10.76 2.60 15.69
C TYR A 133 11.92 3.00 14.75
N SER A 134 12.96 3.65 15.28
CA SER A 134 14.13 4.04 14.48
C SER A 134 14.90 2.84 13.93
N ILE A 135 14.79 1.69 14.56
CA ILE A 135 15.42 0.44 14.11
C ILE A 135 14.55 -0.25 13.07
N CYS A 136 13.25 -0.46 13.34
CA CYS A 136 12.37 -1.19 12.41
C CYS A 136 11.85 -0.31 11.27
N GLY A 137 11.85 1.01 11.44
CA GLY A 137 11.25 1.92 10.48
C GLY A 137 9.72 1.83 10.45
N GLY A 138 9.14 2.39 9.37
CA GLY A 138 7.69 2.43 9.18
C GLY A 138 7.15 1.40 8.19
N MET A 139 7.97 0.47 7.69
CA MET A 139 7.47 -0.60 6.83
C MET A 139 6.65 -1.60 7.66
N PRO A 140 5.45 -2.02 7.19
CA PRO A 140 4.51 -2.78 8.01
C PRO A 140 5.08 -4.07 8.61
N ASP A 141 5.80 -4.87 7.82
CA ASP A 141 6.31 -6.16 8.27
C ASP A 141 7.36 -6.02 9.39
N PRO A 142 8.49 -5.28 9.24
CA PRO A 142 9.44 -5.11 10.33
C PRO A 142 8.83 -4.37 11.53
N ALA A 143 7.86 -3.45 11.33
CA ALA A 143 7.17 -2.79 12.42
C ALA A 143 6.30 -3.77 13.21
N SER A 144 5.57 -4.69 12.57
CA SER A 144 4.79 -5.71 13.26
C SER A 144 5.68 -6.69 14.05
N LEU A 145 6.79 -7.12 13.45
CA LEU A 145 7.78 -7.97 14.13
C LEU A 145 8.34 -7.31 15.40
N MET A 146 8.59 -5.99 15.35
CA MET A 146 9.04 -5.23 16.50
C MET A 146 7.96 -5.09 17.58
N VAL A 147 6.69 -4.90 17.20
CA VAL A 147 5.57 -4.75 18.13
C VAL A 147 5.24 -6.09 18.79
N ASP A 148 5.09 -7.15 17.99
CA ASP A 148 4.56 -8.42 18.44
C ASP A 148 5.60 -9.28 19.19
N PHE A 149 6.86 -9.24 18.75
CA PHE A 149 7.90 -10.14 19.24
C PHE A 149 9.09 -9.42 19.89
N ASN A 150 9.27 -8.12 19.63
CA ASN A 150 10.46 -7.35 20.04
C ASN A 150 11.78 -8.07 19.67
N ASP A 151 11.79 -8.73 18.49
CA ASP A 151 12.87 -9.60 18.02
C ASP A 151 13.69 -8.89 16.95
N MET A 152 14.84 -8.34 17.38
CA MET A 152 15.75 -7.59 16.51
C MET A 152 16.31 -8.41 15.34
N GLN A 153 16.47 -9.74 15.52
CA GLN A 153 17.01 -10.59 14.46
C GLN A 153 16.00 -10.77 13.32
N LYS A 154 14.73 -10.98 13.68
CA LYS A 154 13.65 -11.05 12.69
C LYS A 154 13.45 -9.72 11.96
N VAL A 155 13.53 -8.60 12.70
CA VAL A 155 13.43 -7.27 12.12
C VAL A 155 14.58 -7.02 11.12
N ASP A 156 15.83 -7.32 11.48
CA ASP A 156 16.97 -7.18 10.57
C ASP A 156 16.83 -8.06 9.32
N SER A 157 16.38 -9.30 9.47
CA SER A 157 16.11 -10.19 8.34
C SER A 157 15.06 -9.59 7.40
N SER A 158 13.92 -9.16 7.93
CA SER A 158 12.84 -8.54 7.14
C SER A 158 13.31 -7.27 6.41
N LEU A 159 14.10 -6.41 7.07
CA LEU A 159 14.66 -5.22 6.44
C LEU A 159 15.62 -5.56 5.30
N ARG A 160 16.45 -6.60 5.47
CA ARG A 160 17.34 -7.07 4.39
C ARG A 160 16.58 -7.64 3.22
N ASP A 161 15.52 -8.41 3.47
CA ASP A 161 14.67 -8.95 2.42
C ASP A 161 14.02 -7.83 1.61
N ILE A 162 13.46 -6.80 2.27
CA ILE A 162 12.91 -5.62 1.61
C ILE A 162 13.96 -4.90 0.74
N LEU A 163 15.19 -4.72 1.25
CA LEU A 163 16.26 -4.07 0.49
C LEU A 163 16.69 -4.90 -0.72
N ASN A 164 16.74 -6.22 -0.57
CA ASN A 164 17.05 -7.13 -1.68
C ASN A 164 15.96 -7.09 -2.75
N ASP A 165 14.68 -7.07 -2.35
CA ASP A 165 13.55 -6.98 -3.27
C ASP A 165 13.57 -5.66 -4.04
N TYR A 166 13.87 -4.53 -3.38
CA TYR A 166 14.07 -3.25 -4.06
C TYR A 166 15.23 -3.28 -5.05
N ALA A 167 16.36 -3.89 -4.68
CA ALA A 167 17.49 -4.00 -5.58
C ALA A 167 17.14 -4.81 -6.84
N LEU A 168 16.39 -5.91 -6.68
CA LEU A 168 15.93 -6.72 -7.80
C LEU A 168 14.91 -5.96 -8.69
N ASP A 169 14.02 -5.20 -8.09
CA ASP A 169 13.03 -4.41 -8.83
C ASP A 169 13.68 -3.26 -9.60
N PHE A 170 14.64 -2.56 -9.01
CA PHE A 170 15.42 -1.55 -9.71
C PHE A 170 16.14 -2.10 -10.94
N VAL A 171 16.77 -3.27 -10.82
CA VAL A 171 17.46 -3.92 -11.96
C VAL A 171 16.46 -4.29 -13.06
N LYS A 172 15.26 -4.76 -12.70
CA LYS A 172 14.21 -5.13 -13.65
C LYS A 172 13.70 -3.94 -14.46
N HIS A 173 13.64 -2.76 -13.86
CA HIS A 173 13.10 -1.54 -14.48
C HIS A 173 14.19 -0.57 -14.95
N ALA A 174 15.46 -0.79 -14.62
CA ALA A 174 16.56 0.04 -15.09
C ALA A 174 16.88 -0.24 -16.56
N THR A 175 17.29 0.81 -17.28
CA THR A 175 17.84 0.62 -18.63
C THR A 175 19.18 -0.14 -18.56
N PRO A 176 19.56 -0.89 -19.61
CA PRO A 176 20.83 -1.65 -19.64
C PRO A 176 22.07 -0.82 -19.33
N THR A 177 22.01 0.49 -19.51
CA THR A 177 23.10 1.45 -19.20
C THR A 177 23.12 1.90 -17.73
N LEU A 178 22.03 1.80 -17.00
CA LEU A 178 21.93 2.22 -15.61
C LEU A 178 22.00 1.05 -14.62
N ALA A 179 21.58 -0.15 -15.03
CA ALA A 179 21.59 -1.34 -14.19
C ALA A 179 22.95 -1.66 -13.51
N PRO A 180 24.13 -1.44 -14.16
CA PRO A 180 25.42 -1.67 -13.51
C PRO A 180 25.83 -0.60 -12.48
N ARG A 181 25.04 0.46 -12.29
CA ARG A 181 25.34 1.60 -11.39
C ARG A 181 24.48 1.63 -10.14
N ILE A 182 23.56 0.70 -10.03
CA ILE A 182 22.66 0.49 -8.88
C ILE A 182 23.17 -0.70 -8.09
#